data_439773663b2c77bf3c721fa35c35f087
#
_entry.id   439773663b2c77bf3c721fa35c35f087
#
_cell.length_a   1.000
_cell.length_b   1.000
_cell.length_c   1.000
_cell.angle_alpha   90.00
_cell.angle_beta   90.00
_cell.angle_gamma   90.00
#
_symmetry.space_group_name_H-M   'P 1'
#
loop_
_entity.id
_entity.type
_entity.pdbx_description
1 polymer ?
#
loop_
_entity_poly.entity_id
_entity_poly.type
_entity_poly.pdbx_seq_one_letter_code
_entity_poly.pdbx_strand_id
1 'polypeptide(L)'
;MKQLLSMLLLSFAPFLAMAAPPSEESIAALFKVMKAESLLDSIYATLEPAIRQGMVQAAAGKTLTDEQKRVLELAPQKLSAILRTEMSWEKMLPIQIAIYRESFEQSEIDGLISFYSSPIGQSFVNKMPVVTQKAMASMQTYMQAVAPKIQATMEQILADAKISPRQ
;
A
#
# COMPACT_ATOMS: atom_id res chain seq x y z
N MET A 1 16.91 56.31 53.17
CA MET A 1 16.09 55.09 52.98
C MET A 1 16.01 54.79 51.50
N LYS A 2 16.86 53.88 50.99
CA LYS A 2 16.88 53.46 49.60
C LYS A 2 16.30 52.05 49.53
N GLN A 3 15.10 51.90 48.98
CA GLN A 3 14.48 50.61 48.74
C GLN A 3 15.07 50.02 47.45
N LEU A 4 15.78 48.90 47.55
CA LEU A 4 16.22 48.05 46.47
C LEU A 4 15.06 47.17 46.02
N LEU A 5 14.49 47.47 44.87
CA LEU A 5 13.48 46.65 44.22
C LEU A 5 14.19 45.58 43.39
N SER A 6 14.35 44.35 43.93
CA SER A 6 14.88 43.18 43.21
C SER A 6 13.82 42.68 42.26
N MET A 7 14.06 42.92 40.96
CA MET A 7 13.20 42.43 39.88
C MET A 7 13.63 41.00 39.55
N LEU A 8 12.86 40.00 39.98
CA LEU A 8 13.06 38.58 39.70
C LEU A 8 12.61 38.33 38.26
N LEU A 9 13.55 38.31 37.33
CA LEU A 9 13.36 37.88 35.93
C LEU A 9 13.15 36.35 35.94
N LEU A 10 11.89 35.89 35.90
CA LEU A 10 11.55 34.50 35.64
C LEU A 10 11.82 34.24 34.15
N SER A 11 12.96 33.68 33.80
CA SER A 11 13.26 33.23 32.47
C SER A 11 12.39 32.00 32.13
N PHE A 12 11.32 32.24 31.38
CA PHE A 12 10.49 31.21 30.77
C PHE A 12 11.24 30.65 29.59
N ALA A 13 12.09 29.64 29.82
CA ALA A 13 12.69 28.87 28.74
C ALA A 13 11.57 28.00 28.12
N PRO A 14 11.26 28.14 26.82
CA PRO A 14 10.35 27.20 26.19
C PRO A 14 11.03 25.83 26.19
N PHE A 15 10.53 24.92 26.99
CA PHE A 15 10.86 23.51 26.90
C PHE A 15 10.32 23.04 25.52
N LEU A 16 11.20 22.98 24.53
CA LEU A 16 10.93 22.24 23.29
C LEU A 16 10.82 20.77 23.73
N ALA A 17 9.61 20.35 24.07
CA ALA A 17 9.31 18.96 24.26
C ALA A 17 9.54 18.29 22.90
N MET A 18 10.72 17.72 22.70
CA MET A 18 10.93 16.77 21.61
C MET A 18 9.97 15.62 21.90
N ALA A 19 8.96 15.48 21.06
CA ALA A 19 8.02 14.37 21.16
C ALA A 19 8.82 13.06 21.08
N ALA A 20 8.58 12.18 22.03
CA ALA A 20 9.29 10.90 22.08
C ALA A 20 8.88 10.03 20.87
N PRO A 21 9.82 9.35 20.23
CA PRO A 21 9.48 8.38 19.19
C PRO A 21 8.57 7.30 19.77
N PRO A 22 7.63 6.79 18.99
CA PRO A 22 6.66 5.79 19.48
C PRO A 22 7.35 4.47 19.86
N SER A 23 6.80 3.78 20.86
CA SER A 23 7.27 2.47 21.26
C SER A 23 6.90 1.41 20.21
N GLU A 24 7.70 0.36 20.10
CA GLU A 24 7.43 -0.77 19.20
C GLU A 24 6.10 -1.46 19.55
N GLU A 25 5.79 -1.56 20.85
CA GLU A 25 4.54 -2.12 21.32
C GLU A 25 3.32 -1.29 20.89
N SER A 26 3.40 0.03 20.96
CA SER A 26 2.32 0.91 20.49
C SER A 26 2.09 0.76 18.98
N ILE A 27 3.15 0.71 18.19
CA ILE A 27 3.05 0.50 16.75
C ILE A 27 2.48 -0.88 16.42
N ALA A 28 2.93 -1.94 17.11
CA ALA A 28 2.37 -3.28 16.93
C ALA A 28 0.88 -3.33 17.33
N ALA A 29 0.49 -2.64 18.40
CA ALA A 29 -0.91 -2.50 18.79
C ALA A 29 -1.74 -1.77 17.72
N LEU A 30 -1.19 -0.71 17.11
CA LEU A 30 -1.83 -0.02 15.99
C LEU A 30 -2.08 -0.97 14.82
N PHE A 31 -1.07 -1.72 14.39
CA PHE A 31 -1.21 -2.67 13.28
C PHE A 31 -2.25 -3.76 13.57
N LYS A 32 -2.35 -4.19 14.83
CA LYS A 32 -3.36 -5.16 15.25
C LYS A 32 -4.78 -4.60 15.12
N VAL A 33 -5.05 -3.38 15.60
CA VAL A 33 -6.39 -2.78 15.50
C VAL A 33 -6.75 -2.40 14.07
N MET A 34 -5.77 -2.10 13.22
CA MET A 34 -5.92 -1.88 11.78
C MET A 34 -6.08 -3.17 10.98
N LYS A 35 -5.87 -4.34 11.58
CA LYS A 35 -5.85 -5.65 10.89
C LYS A 35 -4.85 -5.69 9.72
N ALA A 36 -3.67 -5.09 9.89
CA ALA A 36 -2.68 -4.92 8.84
C ALA A 36 -2.21 -6.26 8.23
N GLU A 37 -2.11 -7.31 9.03
CA GLU A 37 -1.81 -8.67 8.57
C GLU A 37 -2.86 -9.20 7.59
N SER A 38 -4.17 -9.03 7.89
CA SER A 38 -5.26 -9.44 7.00
C SER A 38 -5.27 -8.67 5.68
N LEU A 39 -4.78 -7.43 5.69
CA LEU A 39 -4.61 -6.66 4.45
C LEU A 39 -3.51 -7.28 3.58
N LEU A 40 -2.40 -7.70 4.16
CA LEU A 40 -1.32 -8.39 3.46
C LEU A 40 -1.82 -9.72 2.85
N ASP A 41 -2.59 -10.51 3.60
CA ASP A 41 -3.23 -11.73 3.09
C ASP A 41 -4.13 -11.46 1.88
N SER A 42 -4.87 -10.36 1.91
CA SER A 42 -5.72 -9.94 0.79
C SER A 42 -4.90 -9.60 -0.47
N ILE A 43 -3.72 -9.00 -0.30
CA ILE A 43 -2.78 -8.74 -1.39
C ILE A 43 -2.30 -10.06 -1.99
N TYR A 44 -1.90 -11.02 -1.16
CA TYR A 44 -1.44 -12.34 -1.63
C TYR A 44 -2.55 -13.12 -2.35
N ALA A 45 -3.80 -13.00 -1.94
CA ALA A 45 -4.92 -13.65 -2.61
C ALA A 45 -5.10 -13.19 -4.07
N THR A 46 -4.67 -11.97 -4.41
CA THR A 46 -4.74 -11.43 -5.78
C THR A 46 -3.48 -11.70 -6.61
N LEU A 47 -2.37 -12.08 -5.95
CA LEU A 47 -1.06 -12.17 -6.58
C LEU A 47 -0.95 -13.37 -7.53
N GLU A 48 -1.38 -14.55 -7.12
CA GLU A 48 -1.32 -15.76 -7.95
C GLU A 48 -2.15 -15.63 -9.24
N PRO A 49 -3.42 -15.18 -9.20
CA PRO A 49 -4.18 -14.89 -10.41
C PRO A 49 -3.52 -13.86 -11.33
N ALA A 50 -2.91 -12.80 -10.76
CA ALA A 50 -2.23 -11.78 -11.55
C ALA A 50 -0.98 -12.32 -12.25
N ILE A 51 -0.16 -13.12 -11.56
CA ILE A 51 1.00 -13.81 -12.13
C ILE A 51 0.54 -14.74 -13.27
N ARG A 52 -0.48 -15.53 -13.03
CA ARG A 52 -1.05 -16.44 -14.03
C ARG A 52 -1.50 -15.69 -15.28
N GLN A 53 -2.24 -14.61 -15.12
CA GLN A 53 -2.70 -13.79 -16.23
C GLN A 53 -1.54 -13.17 -17.01
N GLY A 54 -0.54 -12.63 -16.33
CA GLY A 54 0.65 -12.06 -16.95
C GLY A 54 1.43 -13.10 -17.77
N MET A 55 1.58 -14.32 -17.23
CA MET A 55 2.27 -15.42 -17.93
C MET A 55 1.48 -15.91 -19.16
N VAL A 56 0.16 -16.02 -19.05
CA VAL A 56 -0.70 -16.39 -20.19
C VAL A 56 -0.62 -15.33 -21.30
N GLN A 57 -0.66 -14.06 -20.96
CA GLN A 57 -0.50 -12.96 -21.93
C GLN A 57 0.87 -12.98 -22.60
N ALA A 58 1.96 -13.21 -21.84
CA ALA A 58 3.32 -13.31 -22.39
C ALA A 58 3.50 -14.51 -23.31
N ALA A 59 2.70 -15.56 -23.16
CA ALA A 59 2.68 -16.75 -24.00
C ALA A 59 1.69 -16.67 -25.19
N ALA A 60 0.85 -15.64 -25.24
CA ALA A 60 -0.16 -15.50 -26.28
C ALA A 60 0.46 -15.46 -27.68
N GLY A 61 -0.12 -16.21 -28.61
CA GLY A 61 0.38 -16.34 -29.99
C GLY A 61 1.62 -17.23 -30.16
N LYS A 62 2.14 -17.84 -29.08
CA LYS A 62 3.28 -18.77 -29.16
C LYS A 62 2.81 -20.22 -29.17
N THR A 63 3.43 -21.07 -29.99
CA THR A 63 3.23 -22.51 -29.93
C THR A 63 4.08 -23.07 -28.80
N LEU A 64 3.42 -23.58 -27.76
CA LEU A 64 4.06 -24.08 -26.54
C LEU A 64 4.14 -25.61 -26.58
N THR A 65 5.28 -26.15 -26.15
CA THR A 65 5.42 -27.59 -25.87
C THR A 65 4.59 -27.94 -24.60
N ASP A 66 4.30 -29.23 -24.40
CA ASP A 66 3.55 -29.68 -23.23
C ASP A 66 4.30 -29.41 -21.91
N GLU A 67 5.61 -29.44 -21.92
CA GLU A 67 6.42 -29.06 -20.78
C GLU A 67 6.30 -27.56 -20.46
N GLN A 68 6.32 -26.69 -21.45
CA GLN A 68 6.13 -25.25 -21.29
C GLN A 68 4.72 -24.93 -20.75
N LYS A 69 3.69 -25.64 -21.23
CA LYS A 69 2.32 -25.50 -20.68
C LYS A 69 2.27 -25.87 -19.19
N ARG A 70 2.92 -27.01 -18.82
CA ARG A 70 3.00 -27.43 -17.41
C ARG A 70 3.72 -26.41 -16.54
N VAL A 71 4.78 -25.78 -17.03
CA VAL A 71 5.46 -24.70 -16.30
C VAL A 71 4.54 -23.51 -16.12
N LEU A 72 3.78 -23.09 -17.13
CA LEU A 72 2.80 -22.00 -17.03
C LEU A 72 1.69 -22.28 -16.01
N GLU A 73 1.31 -23.54 -15.83
CA GLU A 73 0.29 -23.92 -14.84
C GLU A 73 0.84 -23.88 -13.41
N LEU A 74 2.08 -24.33 -13.19
CA LEU A 74 2.65 -24.51 -11.84
C LEU A 74 3.44 -23.29 -11.35
N ALA A 75 4.02 -22.49 -12.23
CA ALA A 75 4.86 -21.37 -11.84
C ALA A 75 4.13 -20.30 -11.03
N PRO A 76 2.88 -19.91 -11.34
CA PRO A 76 2.16 -18.90 -10.54
C PRO A 76 2.04 -19.29 -9.08
N GLN A 77 1.69 -20.54 -8.80
CA GLN A 77 1.57 -21.06 -7.43
C GLN A 77 2.92 -21.06 -6.71
N LYS A 78 3.98 -21.54 -7.36
CA LYS A 78 5.34 -21.57 -6.78
C LYS A 78 5.86 -20.17 -6.48
N LEU A 79 5.69 -19.22 -7.41
CA LEU A 79 6.10 -17.83 -7.23
C LEU A 79 5.31 -17.15 -6.11
N SER A 80 4.00 -17.36 -6.07
CA SER A 80 3.16 -16.85 -4.99
C SER A 80 3.57 -17.40 -3.62
N ALA A 81 3.91 -18.70 -3.53
CA ALA A 81 4.38 -19.32 -2.30
C ALA A 81 5.71 -18.73 -1.81
N ILE A 82 6.67 -18.51 -2.72
CA ILE A 82 7.95 -17.86 -2.38
C ILE A 82 7.68 -16.45 -1.84
N LEU A 83 6.86 -15.65 -2.53
CA LEU A 83 6.56 -14.29 -2.11
C LEU A 83 5.87 -14.24 -0.75
N ARG A 84 4.92 -15.15 -0.46
CA ARG A 84 4.29 -15.29 0.85
C ARG A 84 5.30 -15.60 1.96
N THR A 85 6.29 -16.42 1.67
CA THR A 85 7.33 -16.80 2.64
C THR A 85 8.34 -15.67 2.85
N GLU A 86 8.79 -15.04 1.76
CA GLU A 86 9.82 -14.00 1.84
C GLU A 86 9.30 -12.65 2.32
N MET A 87 8.02 -12.39 2.13
CA MET A 87 7.34 -11.17 2.56
C MET A 87 6.30 -11.44 3.66
N SER A 88 6.49 -12.52 4.47
CA SER A 88 5.54 -12.83 5.55
C SER A 88 5.41 -11.67 6.54
N TRP A 89 4.29 -11.65 7.28
CA TRP A 89 4.04 -10.59 8.26
C TRP A 89 5.18 -10.47 9.29
N GLU A 90 5.72 -11.60 9.74
CA GLU A 90 6.83 -11.65 10.71
C GLU A 90 8.11 -10.97 10.16
N LYS A 91 8.39 -11.11 8.87
CA LYS A 91 9.54 -10.47 8.21
C LYS A 91 9.29 -8.98 7.92
N MET A 92 8.05 -8.62 7.58
CA MET A 92 7.67 -7.25 7.24
C MET A 92 7.47 -6.38 8.48
N LEU A 93 7.01 -6.93 9.59
CA LEU A 93 6.67 -6.20 10.81
C LEU A 93 7.82 -5.33 11.35
N PRO A 94 9.06 -5.83 11.53
CA PRO A 94 10.15 -4.99 12.04
C PRO A 94 10.50 -3.83 11.10
N ILE A 95 10.37 -4.02 9.78
CA ILE A 95 10.59 -2.97 8.79
C ILE A 95 9.51 -1.89 8.94
N GLN A 96 8.25 -2.29 9.07
CA GLN A 96 7.13 -1.37 9.26
C GLN A 96 7.26 -0.61 10.59
N ILE A 97 7.65 -1.28 11.67
CA ILE A 97 7.89 -0.64 12.97
C ILE A 97 8.97 0.45 12.85
N ALA A 98 10.10 0.16 12.18
CA ALA A 98 11.17 1.14 11.98
C ALA A 98 10.65 2.39 11.23
N ILE A 99 9.90 2.20 10.13
CA ILE A 99 9.30 3.29 9.35
C ILE A 99 8.37 4.15 10.21
N TYR A 100 7.51 3.52 11.01
CA TYR A 100 6.56 4.24 11.85
C TYR A 100 7.26 5.00 13.00
N ARG A 101 8.32 4.43 13.58
CA ARG A 101 9.13 5.11 14.61
C ARG A 101 9.82 6.37 14.10
N GLU A 102 10.22 6.38 12.85
CA GLU A 102 10.86 7.55 12.22
C GLU A 102 9.85 8.59 11.74
N SER A 103 8.58 8.18 11.50
CA SER A 103 7.58 9.00 10.83
C SER A 103 6.57 9.64 11.76
N PHE A 104 6.34 9.05 12.94
CA PHE A 104 5.27 9.45 13.87
C PHE A 104 5.81 9.74 15.27
N GLU A 105 5.06 10.55 16.00
CA GLU A 105 5.21 10.75 17.43
C GLU A 105 4.33 9.77 18.23
N GLN A 106 4.70 9.51 19.50
CA GLN A 106 3.92 8.60 20.36
C GLN A 106 2.45 9.03 20.46
N SER A 107 2.20 10.33 20.63
CA SER A 107 0.83 10.87 20.74
C SER A 107 -0.03 10.66 19.50
N GLU A 108 0.59 10.67 18.32
CA GLU A 108 -0.09 10.39 17.04
C GLU A 108 -0.48 8.91 16.94
N ILE A 109 0.44 8.00 17.32
CA ILE A 109 0.16 6.56 17.37
C ILE A 109 -0.96 6.26 18.36
N ASP A 110 -0.95 6.87 19.56
CA ASP A 110 -2.01 6.70 20.57
C ASP A 110 -3.37 7.20 20.05
N GLY A 111 -3.37 8.33 19.34
CA GLY A 111 -4.58 8.85 18.67
C GLY A 111 -5.11 7.92 17.59
N LEU A 112 -4.22 7.34 16.76
CA LEU A 112 -4.59 6.36 15.74
C LEU A 112 -5.13 5.06 16.36
N ILE A 113 -4.50 4.55 17.43
CA ILE A 113 -5.01 3.38 18.17
C ILE A 113 -6.41 3.65 18.69
N SER A 114 -6.62 4.81 19.32
CA SER A 114 -7.94 5.23 19.84
C SER A 114 -8.99 5.26 18.72
N PHE A 115 -8.66 5.89 17.58
CA PHE A 115 -9.57 5.96 16.44
C PHE A 115 -9.90 4.56 15.90
N TYR A 116 -8.88 3.75 15.57
CA TYR A 116 -9.10 2.43 14.98
C TYR A 116 -9.72 1.42 15.93
N SER A 117 -9.58 1.61 17.27
CA SER A 117 -10.27 0.80 18.27
C SER A 117 -11.75 1.17 18.42
N SER A 118 -12.18 2.35 17.94
CA SER A 118 -13.56 2.81 18.03
C SER A 118 -14.49 2.03 17.09
N PRO A 119 -15.82 2.01 17.36
CA PRO A 119 -16.79 1.39 16.44
C PRO A 119 -16.73 1.94 15.01
N ILE A 120 -16.47 3.24 14.87
CA ILE A 120 -16.34 3.90 13.55
C ILE A 120 -15.04 3.45 12.86
N GLY A 121 -13.92 3.44 13.56
CA GLY A 121 -12.63 2.99 13.06
C GLY A 121 -12.68 1.52 12.62
N GLN A 122 -13.30 0.64 13.42
CA GLN A 122 -13.49 -0.77 13.04
C GLN A 122 -14.43 -0.93 11.83
N SER A 123 -15.48 -0.12 11.75
CA SER A 123 -16.37 -0.09 10.58
C SER A 123 -15.60 0.33 9.31
N PHE A 124 -14.70 1.32 9.43
CA PHE A 124 -13.84 1.78 8.35
C PHE A 124 -12.91 0.65 7.88
N VAL A 125 -12.13 0.05 8.80
CA VAL A 125 -11.20 -1.06 8.48
C VAL A 125 -11.93 -2.21 7.76
N ASN A 126 -13.10 -2.60 8.27
CA ASN A 126 -13.86 -3.72 7.70
C ASN A 126 -14.48 -3.42 6.33
N LYS A 127 -14.79 -2.16 6.04
CA LYS A 127 -15.42 -1.76 4.76
C LYS A 127 -14.42 -1.40 3.68
N MET A 128 -13.21 -0.97 4.05
CA MET A 128 -12.22 -0.51 3.09
C MET A 128 -11.87 -1.53 2.00
N PRO A 129 -11.72 -2.84 2.26
CA PRO A 129 -11.48 -3.82 1.20
C PRO A 129 -12.56 -3.81 0.13
N VAL A 130 -13.84 -3.75 0.53
CA VAL A 130 -14.98 -3.70 -0.40
C VAL A 130 -15.00 -2.38 -1.19
N VAL A 131 -14.71 -1.27 -0.53
CA VAL A 131 -14.61 0.05 -1.19
C VAL A 131 -13.50 0.05 -2.25
N THR A 132 -12.32 -0.45 -1.89
CA THR A 132 -11.18 -0.56 -2.81
C THR A 132 -11.51 -1.48 -4.00
N GLN A 133 -12.12 -2.62 -3.76
CA GLN A 133 -12.54 -3.54 -4.82
C GLN A 133 -13.52 -2.88 -5.80
N LYS A 134 -14.54 -2.18 -5.28
CA LYS A 134 -15.50 -1.45 -6.11
C LYS A 134 -14.84 -0.31 -6.89
N ALA A 135 -13.92 0.42 -6.27
CA ALA A 135 -13.18 1.49 -6.94
C ALA A 135 -12.33 0.94 -8.10
N MET A 136 -11.62 -0.18 -7.89
CA MET A 136 -10.85 -0.85 -8.94
C MET A 136 -11.74 -1.34 -10.09
N ALA A 137 -12.89 -1.96 -9.81
CA ALA A 137 -13.84 -2.39 -10.82
C ALA A 137 -14.39 -1.20 -11.64
N SER A 138 -14.72 -0.09 -10.97
CA SER A 138 -15.18 1.13 -11.63
C SER A 138 -14.09 1.74 -12.52
N MET A 139 -12.84 1.75 -12.04
CA MET A 139 -11.69 2.21 -12.83
C MET A 139 -11.49 1.36 -14.08
N GLN A 140 -11.59 0.03 -13.96
CA GLN A 140 -11.49 -0.89 -15.09
C GLN A 140 -12.57 -0.62 -16.14
N THR A 141 -13.83 -0.44 -15.72
CA THR A 141 -14.94 -0.08 -16.61
C THR A 141 -14.68 1.26 -17.30
N TYR A 142 -14.20 2.25 -16.55
CA TYR A 142 -13.87 3.56 -17.11
C TYR A 142 -12.73 3.47 -18.14
N MET A 143 -11.68 2.70 -17.86
CA MET A 143 -10.58 2.48 -18.80
C MET A 143 -11.03 1.79 -20.08
N GLN A 144 -11.97 0.83 -20.02
CA GLN A 144 -12.56 0.22 -21.22
C GLN A 144 -13.28 1.27 -22.10
N ALA A 145 -13.97 2.23 -21.50
CA ALA A 145 -14.64 3.31 -22.22
C ALA A 145 -13.67 4.36 -22.81
N VAL A 146 -12.50 4.53 -22.19
CA VAL A 146 -11.48 5.50 -22.62
C VAL A 146 -10.51 4.90 -23.65
N ALA A 147 -10.25 3.59 -23.61
CA ALA A 147 -9.31 2.91 -24.51
C ALA A 147 -9.53 3.22 -26.01
N PRO A 148 -10.75 3.16 -26.56
CA PRO A 148 -10.96 3.48 -27.97
C PRO A 148 -10.66 4.94 -28.31
N LYS A 149 -10.85 5.87 -27.36
CA LYS A 149 -10.50 7.28 -27.57
C LYS A 149 -8.99 7.49 -27.62
N ILE A 150 -8.26 6.79 -26.75
CA ILE A 150 -6.79 6.80 -26.76
C ILE A 150 -6.27 6.23 -28.08
N GLN A 151 -6.85 5.11 -28.53
CA GLN A 151 -6.47 4.49 -29.79
C GLN A 151 -6.72 5.42 -30.97
N ALA A 152 -7.90 6.01 -31.10
CA ALA A 152 -8.22 6.96 -32.17
C ALA A 152 -7.28 8.17 -32.17
N THR A 153 -6.97 8.72 -31.00
CA THR A 153 -6.02 9.83 -30.86
C THR A 153 -4.61 9.40 -31.29
N MET A 154 -4.18 8.20 -30.93
CA MET A 154 -2.86 7.67 -31.33
C MET A 154 -2.77 7.49 -32.84
N GLU A 155 -3.81 6.93 -33.48
CA GLU A 155 -3.90 6.80 -34.94
C GLU A 155 -3.80 8.16 -35.64
N GLN A 156 -4.48 9.17 -35.13
CA GLN A 156 -4.41 10.53 -35.64
C GLN A 156 -2.99 11.12 -35.52
N ILE A 157 -2.36 10.99 -34.35
CA ILE A 157 -0.98 11.46 -34.12
C ILE A 157 0.00 10.77 -35.10
N LEU A 158 -0.13 9.47 -35.30
CA LEU A 158 0.73 8.71 -36.23
C LEU A 158 0.51 9.16 -37.69
N ALA A 159 -0.75 9.41 -38.09
CA ALA A 159 -1.08 9.92 -39.41
C ALA A 159 -0.50 11.32 -39.64
N ASP A 160 -0.63 12.23 -38.68
CA ASP A 160 -0.09 13.60 -38.75
C ASP A 160 1.44 13.60 -38.82
N ALA A 161 2.08 12.68 -38.11
CA ALA A 161 3.53 12.48 -38.12
C ALA A 161 4.05 11.73 -39.39
N LYS A 162 3.15 11.27 -40.27
CA LYS A 162 3.47 10.42 -41.46
C LYS A 162 4.24 9.14 -41.09
N ILE A 163 3.98 8.61 -39.91
CA ILE A 163 4.56 7.34 -39.42
C ILE A 163 3.56 6.23 -39.71
N SER A 164 3.92 5.29 -40.64
CA SER A 164 3.08 4.10 -40.86
C SER A 164 3.15 3.15 -39.67
N PRO A 165 2.02 2.59 -39.21
CA PRO A 165 2.03 1.54 -38.19
C PRO A 165 2.89 0.34 -38.69
N ARG A 166 3.77 -0.18 -37.85
CA ARG A 166 4.51 -1.43 -38.16
C ARG A 166 3.47 -2.56 -38.26
N GLN A 167 3.47 -3.25 -39.41
CA GLN A 167 2.74 -4.51 -39.61
C GLN A 167 3.25 -5.62 -38.70
#